data_9789e9c078288bb192dc64369a59e393
#
_entry.id   9789e9c078288bb192dc64369a59e393
#
_cell.length_a   1.000
_cell.length_b   1.000
_cell.length_c   1.000
_cell.angle_alpha   90.00
_cell.angle_beta   90.00
_cell.angle_gamma   90.00
#
_symmetry.space_group_name_H-M   'P 1'
#
loop_
_entity.id
_entity.type
_entity.pdbx_description
1 polymer ?
#
loop_
_entity_poly.entity_id
_entity_poly.type
_entity_poly.pdbx_seq_one_letter_code
_entity_poly.pdbx_strand_id
1 'polypeptide(L)'
;MGKKIVVVGGGPGGYVAALRAASLGADVTLIEKENLGGTCLNWGCIPSKIMKNTAEILHKCRKAKDFGIHLDGAVLPDMAGLMARKDKVLDSQRTGIAGLLQGRKVAVKKGSGRIIGKGTALITAADGTTVPLSWDKLIIATGTTPMNVPDFPFDGKKILSSNDILVLNHIPETLTIVGGGVIGCEFACIFAALGTKVTVVEAMSRLLPLPSVDASISRLLLREMKKQKITVFCDTVVTACDTSAKGCSISLSKSAFTDNLRAKDPKTDTLSSDLMAVCIGRTPVSSDLGLETIGLETSGPGWIPVNDRMETGVENVYAIGDILGPSRVMLAHVASHEGLVAAGNAMGQDATMSYNAVPGAIFTMPEIGTVGVSEAEALKSGLAVDTASVNFRVLGKAHAIDEIAGEAKMVVEKDTGRILGVHLIGAHATDLIAEATLAVEKGVTAQDMAHTIHAHPTMAEIM
;
A
#
# COMPACT_ATOMS: atom_id res chain seq x y z
N MET A 1 -12.85 1.53 -37.68
CA MET A 1 -12.09 2.26 -36.65
C MET A 1 -12.21 1.49 -35.32
N GLY A 2 -11.14 1.41 -34.53
CA GLY A 2 -11.20 0.80 -33.21
C GLY A 2 -12.09 1.59 -32.25
N LYS A 3 -12.64 0.94 -31.20
CA LYS A 3 -13.39 1.64 -30.14
C LYS A 3 -12.50 2.70 -29.51
N LYS A 4 -13.02 3.90 -29.28
CA LYS A 4 -12.33 4.98 -28.56
C LYS A 4 -12.47 4.77 -27.07
N ILE A 5 -11.35 4.50 -26.40
CA ILE A 5 -11.33 4.33 -24.94
C ILE A 5 -10.57 5.47 -24.30
N VAL A 6 -11.20 6.15 -23.36
CA VAL A 6 -10.56 7.16 -22.52
C VAL A 6 -10.30 6.57 -21.14
N VAL A 7 -9.06 6.69 -20.67
CA VAL A 7 -8.65 6.32 -19.32
C VAL A 7 -8.27 7.60 -18.57
N VAL A 8 -8.89 7.85 -17.41
CA VAL A 8 -8.60 9.03 -16.58
C VAL A 8 -7.80 8.59 -15.37
N GLY A 9 -6.54 8.97 -15.32
CA GLY A 9 -5.56 8.60 -14.30
C GLY A 9 -4.54 7.58 -14.81
N GLY A 10 -3.25 7.92 -14.71
CA GLY A 10 -2.11 7.12 -15.18
C GLY A 10 -1.40 6.30 -14.10
N GLY A 11 -2.11 5.96 -13.01
CA GLY A 11 -1.64 5.05 -11.98
C GLY A 11 -1.54 3.59 -12.45
N PRO A 12 -1.16 2.62 -11.57
CA PRO A 12 -0.99 1.21 -11.95
C PRO A 12 -2.19 0.61 -12.67
N GLY A 13 -3.39 0.85 -12.19
CA GLY A 13 -4.61 0.42 -12.88
C GLY A 13 -4.78 1.07 -14.24
N GLY A 14 -4.63 2.40 -14.31
CA GLY A 14 -4.90 3.15 -15.52
C GLY A 14 -3.94 2.89 -16.67
N TYR A 15 -2.60 2.91 -16.43
CA TYR A 15 -1.67 2.63 -17.53
C TYR A 15 -1.73 1.16 -17.99
N VAL A 16 -2.00 0.20 -17.07
CA VAL A 16 -2.19 -1.21 -17.43
C VAL A 16 -3.48 -1.39 -18.25
N ALA A 17 -4.59 -0.75 -17.83
CA ALA A 17 -5.84 -0.75 -18.61
C ALA A 17 -5.65 -0.17 -20.01
N ALA A 18 -4.92 0.96 -20.12
CA ALA A 18 -4.63 1.59 -21.40
C ALA A 18 -3.80 0.68 -22.33
N LEU A 19 -2.75 0.05 -21.81
CA LEU A 19 -1.93 -0.91 -22.55
C LEU A 19 -2.74 -2.13 -23.00
N ARG A 20 -3.60 -2.67 -22.11
CA ARG A 20 -4.46 -3.82 -22.42
C ARG A 20 -5.48 -3.47 -23.50
N ALA A 21 -6.19 -2.35 -23.36
CA ALA A 21 -7.17 -1.90 -24.33
C ALA A 21 -6.53 -1.69 -25.73
N ALA A 22 -5.36 -1.02 -25.77
CA ALA A 22 -4.62 -0.85 -27.02
C ALA A 22 -4.16 -2.19 -27.64
N SER A 23 -3.75 -3.16 -26.80
CA SER A 23 -3.39 -4.49 -27.30
C SER A 23 -4.57 -5.27 -27.88
N LEU A 24 -5.80 -4.91 -27.49
CA LEU A 24 -7.04 -5.46 -28.02
C LEU A 24 -7.59 -4.67 -29.22
N GLY A 25 -6.83 -3.67 -29.72
CA GLY A 25 -7.17 -2.91 -30.93
C GLY A 25 -8.01 -1.64 -30.69
N ALA A 26 -8.11 -1.16 -29.46
CA ALA A 26 -8.76 0.12 -29.17
C ALA A 26 -7.87 1.31 -29.58
N ASP A 27 -8.52 2.44 -29.91
CA ASP A 27 -7.92 3.78 -29.97
C ASP A 27 -7.96 4.38 -28.56
N VAL A 28 -6.80 4.46 -27.89
CA VAL A 28 -6.75 4.76 -26.45
C VAL A 28 -6.13 6.13 -26.20
N THR A 29 -6.83 6.94 -25.41
CA THR A 29 -6.28 8.16 -24.81
C THR A 29 -6.22 8.01 -23.29
N LEU A 30 -5.03 8.17 -22.71
CA LEU A 30 -4.77 8.23 -21.28
C LEU A 30 -4.57 9.69 -20.83
N ILE A 31 -5.37 10.14 -19.87
CA ILE A 31 -5.27 11.49 -19.29
C ILE A 31 -4.57 11.38 -17.94
N GLU A 32 -3.46 12.11 -17.74
CA GLU A 32 -2.74 12.16 -16.47
C GLU A 32 -2.40 13.61 -16.08
N LYS A 33 -2.81 13.99 -14.87
CA LYS A 33 -2.60 15.37 -14.40
C LYS A 33 -1.20 15.65 -13.85
N GLU A 34 -0.55 14.63 -13.27
CA GLU A 34 0.78 14.74 -12.65
C GLU A 34 1.82 13.93 -13.42
N ASN A 35 2.21 12.78 -12.92
CA ASN A 35 3.20 11.90 -13.50
C ASN A 35 2.67 10.49 -13.69
N LEU A 36 3.04 9.86 -14.79
CA LEU A 36 2.74 8.45 -15.03
C LEU A 36 3.22 7.58 -13.86
N GLY A 37 2.48 6.50 -13.57
CA GLY A 37 2.73 5.60 -12.45
C GLY A 37 1.93 5.92 -11.19
N GLY A 38 1.24 7.08 -11.14
CA GLY A 38 0.32 7.46 -10.05
C GLY A 38 0.96 7.43 -8.66
N THR A 39 0.13 7.23 -7.64
CA THR A 39 0.57 7.20 -6.23
C THR A 39 1.66 6.14 -5.99
N CYS A 40 1.52 4.93 -6.51
CA CYS A 40 2.48 3.86 -6.25
C CYS A 40 3.90 4.22 -6.67
N LEU A 41 4.09 4.71 -7.89
CA LEU A 41 5.41 5.07 -8.38
C LEU A 41 5.93 6.39 -7.78
N ASN A 42 5.07 7.39 -7.62
CA ASN A 42 5.54 8.74 -7.30
C ASN A 42 5.47 9.07 -5.80
N TRP A 43 4.47 8.54 -5.07
CA TRP A 43 4.10 8.97 -3.72
C TRP A 43 3.81 7.79 -2.78
N GLY A 44 4.30 6.59 -3.07
CA GLY A 44 3.98 5.41 -2.26
C GLY A 44 5.03 4.31 -2.35
N CYS A 45 4.68 3.24 -3.08
CA CYS A 45 5.42 1.97 -3.07
C CYS A 45 6.91 2.12 -3.41
N ILE A 46 7.22 2.77 -4.53
CA ILE A 46 8.62 2.80 -5.01
C ILE A 46 9.50 3.73 -4.16
N PRO A 47 9.13 4.98 -3.88
CA PRO A 47 9.97 5.84 -3.04
C PRO A 47 10.16 5.30 -1.62
N SER A 48 9.12 4.73 -0.99
CA SER A 48 9.26 4.14 0.34
C SER A 48 10.19 2.91 0.35
N LYS A 49 10.17 2.08 -0.71
CA LYS A 49 11.06 0.90 -0.81
C LYS A 49 12.52 1.28 -1.07
N ILE A 50 12.75 2.40 -1.77
CA ILE A 50 14.11 2.96 -1.92
C ILE A 50 14.63 3.42 -0.55
N MET A 51 13.80 4.12 0.23
CA MET A 51 14.18 4.54 1.59
C MET A 51 14.39 3.33 2.52
N LYS A 52 13.48 2.34 2.46
CA LYS A 52 13.56 1.09 3.24
C LYS A 52 14.85 0.35 2.92
N ASN A 53 15.20 0.18 1.67
CA ASN A 53 16.44 -0.50 1.28
C ASN A 53 17.69 0.23 1.81
N THR A 54 17.71 1.56 1.78
CA THR A 54 18.80 2.34 2.41
C THR A 54 18.86 2.12 3.92
N ALA A 55 17.71 2.10 4.59
CA ALA A 55 17.62 1.83 6.02
C ALA A 55 18.12 0.42 6.38
N GLU A 56 17.84 -0.59 5.58
CA GLU A 56 18.33 -1.96 5.74
C GLU A 56 19.84 -2.06 5.56
N ILE A 57 20.38 -1.44 4.50
CA ILE A 57 21.82 -1.40 4.27
C ILE A 57 22.52 -0.74 5.46
N LEU A 58 22.01 0.38 5.95
CA LEU A 58 22.54 1.08 7.10
C LEU A 58 22.51 0.19 8.37
N HIS A 59 21.40 -0.54 8.58
CA HIS A 59 21.28 -1.48 9.68
C HIS A 59 22.33 -2.59 9.58
N LYS A 60 22.52 -3.18 8.39
CA LYS A 60 23.55 -4.21 8.12
C LYS A 60 24.97 -3.66 8.31
N CYS A 61 25.25 -2.44 7.87
CA CYS A 61 26.54 -1.80 8.11
C CYS A 61 26.82 -1.63 9.62
N ARG A 62 25.83 -1.27 10.41
CA ARG A 62 25.99 -1.15 11.89
C ARG A 62 26.27 -2.49 12.55
N LYS A 63 25.83 -3.60 11.96
CA LYS A 63 26.08 -4.97 12.39
C LYS A 63 27.29 -5.62 11.70
N ALA A 64 28.02 -4.92 10.85
CA ALA A 64 29.09 -5.47 10.01
C ALA A 64 30.12 -6.32 10.80
N LYS A 65 30.42 -5.93 12.04
CA LYS A 65 31.33 -6.65 12.93
C LYS A 65 30.86 -8.07 13.22
N ASP A 66 29.54 -8.29 13.34
CA ASP A 66 28.96 -9.62 13.63
C ASP A 66 29.18 -10.58 12.45
N PHE A 67 29.41 -10.02 11.25
CA PHE A 67 29.73 -10.75 10.01
C PHE A 67 31.24 -10.78 9.70
N GLY A 68 32.10 -10.40 10.65
CA GLY A 68 33.52 -10.36 10.43
C GLY A 68 34.01 -9.23 9.52
N ILE A 69 33.20 -8.20 9.30
CA ILE A 69 33.54 -7.04 8.46
C ILE A 69 33.91 -5.86 9.35
N HIS A 70 35.09 -5.30 9.12
CA HIS A 70 35.55 -4.09 9.81
C HIS A 70 35.25 -2.87 8.94
N LEU A 71 34.60 -1.87 9.51
CA LEU A 71 34.33 -0.59 8.88
C LEU A 71 35.04 0.51 9.66
N ASP A 72 35.86 1.31 8.96
CA ASP A 72 36.52 2.46 9.54
C ASP A 72 35.59 3.69 9.55
N GLY A 73 35.48 4.34 10.69
CA GLY A 73 34.69 5.56 10.87
C GLY A 73 33.19 5.32 11.12
N ALA A 74 32.44 6.40 11.19
CA ALA A 74 30.99 6.39 11.41
C ALA A 74 30.23 6.17 10.11
N VAL A 75 29.31 5.21 10.08
CA VAL A 75 28.39 4.99 8.96
C VAL A 75 27.13 5.82 9.22
N LEU A 76 26.97 6.90 8.48
CA LEU A 76 25.88 7.86 8.61
C LEU A 76 25.03 7.87 7.34
N PRO A 77 23.69 8.07 7.45
CA PRO A 77 22.84 8.24 6.30
C PRO A 77 23.06 9.62 5.65
N ASP A 78 23.09 9.64 4.33
CA ASP A 78 23.10 10.87 3.51
C ASP A 78 21.72 11.05 2.87
N MET A 79 20.91 11.96 3.41
CA MET A 79 19.56 12.23 2.88
C MET A 79 19.59 12.86 1.49
N ALA A 80 20.57 13.71 1.18
CA ALA A 80 20.67 14.33 -0.14
C ALA A 80 20.97 13.27 -1.21
N GLY A 81 21.94 12.39 -0.93
CA GLY A 81 22.25 11.25 -1.79
C GLY A 81 21.09 10.26 -1.93
N LEU A 82 20.37 9.97 -0.85
CA LEU A 82 19.18 9.12 -0.87
C LEU A 82 18.06 9.72 -1.75
N MET A 83 17.77 11.01 -1.59
CA MET A 83 16.74 11.70 -2.42
C MET A 83 17.14 11.74 -3.89
N ALA A 84 18.39 12.07 -4.20
CA ALA A 84 18.89 12.05 -5.58
C ALA A 84 18.80 10.65 -6.23
N ARG A 85 19.13 9.59 -5.47
CA ARG A 85 18.95 8.20 -5.93
C ARG A 85 17.47 7.88 -6.16
N LYS A 86 16.59 8.27 -5.23
CA LYS A 86 15.15 8.09 -5.36
C LYS A 86 14.64 8.74 -6.66
N ASP A 87 14.93 10.00 -6.88
CA ASP A 87 14.45 10.74 -8.04
C ASP A 87 14.93 10.11 -9.35
N LYS A 88 16.21 9.72 -9.43
CA LYS A 88 16.76 8.99 -10.58
C LYS A 88 16.00 7.69 -10.88
N VAL A 89 15.63 6.91 -9.86
CA VAL A 89 14.87 5.66 -10.05
C VAL A 89 13.46 5.96 -10.52
N LEU A 90 12.78 6.95 -9.92
CA LEU A 90 11.44 7.34 -10.33
C LEU A 90 11.39 7.82 -11.78
N ASP A 91 12.35 8.65 -12.21
CA ASP A 91 12.44 9.16 -13.59
C ASP A 91 12.68 8.03 -14.59
N SER A 92 13.54 7.08 -14.27
CA SER A 92 13.76 5.88 -15.08
C SER A 92 12.48 5.08 -15.28
N GLN A 93 11.72 4.86 -14.19
CA GLN A 93 10.45 4.11 -14.23
C GLN A 93 9.36 4.87 -15.01
N ARG A 94 9.23 6.19 -14.80
CA ARG A 94 8.31 7.06 -15.58
C ARG A 94 8.60 6.97 -17.07
N THR A 95 9.87 7.05 -17.43
CA THR A 95 10.35 6.93 -18.83
C THR A 95 10.01 5.55 -19.40
N GLY A 96 10.19 4.48 -18.62
CA GLY A 96 9.82 3.13 -19.03
C GLY A 96 8.33 3.00 -19.32
N ILE A 97 7.45 3.50 -18.42
CA ILE A 97 5.99 3.48 -18.64
C ILE A 97 5.61 4.29 -19.88
N ALA A 98 6.19 5.48 -20.05
CA ALA A 98 5.95 6.32 -21.24
C ALA A 98 6.32 5.58 -22.53
N GLY A 99 7.48 4.91 -22.54
CA GLY A 99 7.94 4.10 -23.67
C GLY A 99 6.99 2.93 -24.00
N LEU A 100 6.48 2.23 -22.98
CA LEU A 100 5.50 1.15 -23.16
C LEU A 100 4.19 1.67 -23.79
N LEU A 101 3.67 2.78 -23.29
CA LEU A 101 2.47 3.44 -23.81
C LEU A 101 2.67 3.90 -25.26
N GLN A 102 3.79 4.54 -25.54
CA GLN A 102 4.16 4.97 -26.91
C GLN A 102 4.27 3.77 -27.86
N GLY A 103 4.94 2.69 -27.45
CA GLY A 103 5.08 1.47 -28.23
C GLY A 103 3.76 0.80 -28.60
N ARG A 104 2.71 1.04 -27.81
CA ARG A 104 1.32 0.59 -28.05
C ARG A 104 0.44 1.67 -28.69
N LYS A 105 1.01 2.80 -29.09
CA LYS A 105 0.31 3.94 -29.69
C LYS A 105 -0.80 4.54 -28.82
N VAL A 106 -0.68 4.44 -27.49
CA VAL A 106 -1.58 5.10 -26.54
C VAL A 106 -1.26 6.60 -26.56
N ALA A 107 -2.29 7.42 -26.78
CA ALA A 107 -2.15 8.87 -26.73
C ALA A 107 -2.16 9.34 -25.26
N VAL A 108 -1.00 9.72 -24.72
CA VAL A 108 -0.93 10.28 -23.36
C VAL A 108 -1.17 11.79 -23.40
N LYS A 109 -2.15 12.28 -22.67
CA LYS A 109 -2.51 13.69 -22.55
C LYS A 109 -2.25 14.19 -21.14
N LYS A 110 -1.39 15.18 -21.01
CA LYS A 110 -1.11 15.86 -19.74
C LYS A 110 -2.21 16.84 -19.41
N GLY A 111 -2.86 16.69 -18.24
CA GLY A 111 -3.89 17.59 -17.78
C GLY A 111 -4.93 16.91 -16.89
N SER A 112 -5.86 17.70 -16.36
CA SER A 112 -7.00 17.21 -15.58
C SER A 112 -8.13 16.78 -16.51
N GLY A 113 -8.65 15.57 -16.33
CA GLY A 113 -9.80 15.06 -17.07
C GLY A 113 -11.10 15.35 -16.32
N ARG A 114 -12.11 15.90 -17.00
CA ARG A 114 -13.47 16.07 -16.49
C ARG A 114 -14.49 15.49 -17.48
N ILE A 115 -15.46 14.76 -16.99
CA ILE A 115 -16.58 14.25 -17.77
C ILE A 115 -17.61 15.39 -17.90
N ILE A 116 -18.06 15.68 -19.12
CA ILE A 116 -18.99 16.77 -19.39
C ILE A 116 -20.32 16.29 -20.02
N GLY A 117 -20.46 14.97 -20.15
CA GLY A 117 -21.64 14.31 -20.68
C GLY A 117 -21.32 12.91 -21.19
N LYS A 118 -22.36 12.12 -21.51
CA LYS A 118 -22.20 10.79 -22.10
C LYS A 118 -21.40 10.87 -23.39
N GLY A 119 -20.30 10.13 -23.50
CA GLY A 119 -19.43 10.10 -24.67
C GLY A 119 -18.47 11.28 -24.81
N THR A 120 -18.41 12.20 -23.83
CA THR A 120 -17.55 13.38 -23.94
C THR A 120 -16.84 13.68 -22.60
N ALA A 121 -15.53 13.91 -22.68
CA ALA A 121 -14.71 14.42 -21.59
C ALA A 121 -13.98 15.70 -22.03
N LEU A 122 -13.54 16.50 -21.05
CA LEU A 122 -12.75 17.69 -21.25
C LEU A 122 -11.39 17.50 -20.60
N ILE A 123 -10.33 17.78 -21.32
CA ILE A 123 -8.97 17.83 -20.76
C ILE A 123 -8.65 19.30 -20.53
N THR A 124 -8.22 19.62 -19.30
CA THR A 124 -7.72 20.95 -18.95
C THR A 124 -6.22 20.86 -18.70
N ALA A 125 -5.43 21.50 -19.55
CA ALA A 125 -3.97 21.60 -19.41
C ALA A 125 -3.59 22.58 -18.29
N ALA A 126 -2.30 22.58 -17.88
CA ALA A 126 -1.80 23.44 -16.81
C ALA A 126 -1.92 24.95 -17.10
N ASP A 127 -1.93 25.33 -18.36
CA ASP A 127 -2.11 26.73 -18.83
C ASP A 127 -3.60 27.14 -18.91
N GLY A 128 -4.51 26.26 -18.50
CA GLY A 128 -5.97 26.47 -18.57
C GLY A 128 -6.59 26.16 -19.93
N THR A 129 -5.80 25.78 -20.95
CA THR A 129 -6.34 25.37 -22.25
C THR A 129 -7.20 24.12 -22.11
N THR A 130 -8.38 24.12 -22.71
CA THR A 130 -9.32 22.99 -22.66
C THR A 130 -9.47 22.35 -24.05
N VAL A 131 -9.47 21.01 -24.05
CA VAL A 131 -9.66 20.22 -25.28
C VAL A 131 -10.74 19.17 -25.04
N PRO A 132 -11.83 19.18 -25.84
CA PRO A 132 -12.84 18.12 -25.76
C PRO A 132 -12.32 16.82 -26.35
N LEU A 133 -12.74 15.69 -25.76
CA LEU A 133 -12.38 14.34 -26.16
C LEU A 133 -13.61 13.46 -26.18
N SER A 134 -13.88 12.81 -27.31
CA SER A 134 -14.96 11.84 -27.43
C SER A 134 -14.51 10.45 -27.01
N TRP A 135 -15.41 9.68 -26.40
CA TRP A 135 -15.18 8.29 -26.03
C TRP A 135 -16.39 7.38 -26.29
N ASP A 136 -16.13 6.12 -26.64
CA ASP A 136 -17.11 5.04 -26.67
C ASP A 136 -17.16 4.31 -25.33
N LYS A 137 -16.02 4.21 -24.63
CA LYS A 137 -15.85 3.62 -23.30
C LYS A 137 -14.95 4.50 -22.44
N LEU A 138 -15.28 4.57 -21.15
CA LEU A 138 -14.56 5.35 -20.16
C LEU A 138 -14.07 4.45 -19.02
N ILE A 139 -12.80 4.59 -18.62
CA ILE A 139 -12.23 3.91 -17.45
C ILE A 139 -11.73 4.98 -16.47
N ILE A 140 -12.33 5.04 -15.28
CA ILE A 140 -11.97 5.99 -14.23
C ILE A 140 -10.95 5.30 -13.31
N ALA A 141 -9.74 5.85 -13.23
CA ALA A 141 -8.60 5.32 -12.48
C ALA A 141 -7.88 6.41 -11.67
N THR A 142 -8.62 7.38 -11.16
CA THR A 142 -8.10 8.61 -10.54
C THR A 142 -7.52 8.38 -9.12
N GLY A 143 -7.81 7.24 -8.51
CA GLY A 143 -7.23 6.82 -7.25
C GLY A 143 -7.61 7.69 -6.05
N THR A 144 -6.66 7.90 -5.15
CA THR A 144 -6.88 8.56 -3.84
C THR A 144 -5.73 9.49 -3.48
N THR A 145 -5.98 10.38 -2.51
CA THR A 145 -4.97 11.24 -1.85
C THR A 145 -4.91 10.95 -0.34
N PRO A 146 -3.84 11.32 0.37
CA PRO A 146 -3.83 11.25 1.84
C PRO A 146 -5.02 11.98 2.46
N MET A 147 -5.63 11.36 3.48
CA MET A 147 -6.75 11.96 4.20
C MET A 147 -6.25 13.12 5.07
N ASN A 148 -6.80 14.32 4.83
CA ASN A 148 -6.53 15.51 5.65
C ASN A 148 -7.53 15.57 6.81
N VAL A 149 -7.04 15.87 8.01
CA VAL A 149 -7.85 15.94 9.23
C VAL A 149 -8.06 17.41 9.59
N PRO A 150 -9.33 17.87 9.75
CA PRO A 150 -9.59 19.26 10.07
C PRO A 150 -8.94 19.77 11.37
N ASP A 151 -8.84 18.92 12.40
CA ASP A 151 -8.30 19.28 13.71
C ASP A 151 -6.77 19.50 13.71
N PHE A 152 -6.07 18.90 12.74
CA PHE A 152 -4.63 19.05 12.52
C PHE A 152 -4.30 18.91 11.02
N PRO A 153 -4.64 19.91 10.20
CA PRO A 153 -4.48 19.86 8.76
C PRO A 153 -3.00 19.83 8.37
N PHE A 154 -2.71 19.20 7.22
CA PHE A 154 -1.36 19.22 6.65
C PHE A 154 -0.90 20.65 6.39
N ASP A 155 0.29 21.01 6.86
CA ASP A 155 0.95 22.26 6.55
C ASP A 155 2.20 22.09 5.66
N GLY A 156 2.57 20.81 5.39
CA GLY A 156 3.75 20.46 4.61
C GLY A 156 5.08 20.81 5.26
N LYS A 157 5.07 21.22 6.53
CA LYS A 157 6.26 21.66 7.28
C LYS A 157 6.46 20.92 8.59
N LYS A 158 5.45 20.88 9.44
CA LYS A 158 5.45 20.21 10.74
C LYS A 158 4.42 19.11 10.81
N ILE A 159 3.26 19.32 10.22
CA ILE A 159 2.21 18.31 10.06
C ILE A 159 2.25 17.83 8.61
N LEU A 160 2.74 16.61 8.44
CA LEU A 160 3.07 16.02 7.14
C LEU A 160 2.04 14.98 6.71
N SER A 161 1.72 14.96 5.44
CA SER A 161 1.08 13.81 4.79
C SER A 161 2.11 12.70 4.50
N SER A 162 1.62 11.52 4.07
CA SER A 162 2.49 10.45 3.57
C SER A 162 3.27 10.83 2.31
N ASN A 163 2.84 11.86 1.57
CA ASN A 163 3.57 12.38 0.41
C ASN A 163 4.73 13.28 0.86
N ASP A 164 4.49 14.15 1.83
CA ASP A 164 5.50 15.10 2.33
C ASP A 164 6.69 14.40 2.97
N ILE A 165 6.43 13.31 3.71
CA ILE A 165 7.49 12.54 4.37
C ILE A 165 8.47 11.88 3.36
N LEU A 166 8.01 11.57 2.15
CA LEU A 166 8.82 10.98 1.07
C LEU A 166 9.78 11.99 0.39
N VAL A 167 9.62 13.27 0.66
CA VAL A 167 10.44 14.33 0.09
C VAL A 167 11.23 15.11 1.15
N LEU A 168 11.24 14.64 2.40
CA LEU A 168 12.07 15.22 3.43
C LEU A 168 13.56 15.21 3.02
N ASN A 169 14.22 16.34 3.18
CA ASN A 169 15.64 16.51 2.87
C ASN A 169 16.58 16.35 4.08
N HIS A 170 16.02 16.03 5.23
CA HIS A 170 16.75 15.83 6.49
C HIS A 170 16.10 14.71 7.31
N ILE A 171 16.85 14.16 8.25
CA ILE A 171 16.35 13.18 9.22
C ILE A 171 15.96 13.97 10.47
N PRO A 172 14.66 13.96 10.88
CA PRO A 172 14.24 14.62 12.12
C PRO A 172 14.80 13.86 13.34
N GLU A 173 15.06 14.57 14.44
CA GLU A 173 15.47 13.94 15.68
C GLU A 173 14.32 13.11 16.27
N THR A 174 13.10 13.65 16.18
CA THR A 174 11.88 13.04 16.71
C THR A 174 10.75 13.11 15.68
N LEU A 175 9.99 12.02 15.54
CA LEU A 175 8.86 11.91 14.62
C LEU A 175 7.70 11.18 15.31
N THR A 176 6.52 11.83 15.34
CA THR A 176 5.28 11.16 15.73
C THR A 176 4.51 10.77 14.48
N ILE A 177 4.14 9.49 14.38
CA ILE A 177 3.33 8.95 13.28
C ILE A 177 1.93 8.64 13.82
N VAL A 178 0.92 9.26 13.24
CA VAL A 178 -0.48 9.04 13.55
C VAL A 178 -1.05 8.01 12.58
N GLY A 179 -1.42 6.86 13.11
CA GLY A 179 -1.88 5.69 12.38
C GLY A 179 -0.84 4.56 12.32
N GLY A 180 -1.17 3.42 12.91
CA GLY A 180 -0.39 2.16 12.91
C GLY A 180 -0.79 1.18 11.80
N GLY A 181 -1.35 1.69 10.69
CA GLY A 181 -1.60 0.94 9.46
C GLY A 181 -0.31 0.67 8.69
N VAL A 182 -0.44 0.15 7.45
CA VAL A 182 0.70 -0.24 6.59
C VAL A 182 1.69 0.91 6.42
N ILE A 183 1.22 2.07 5.98
CA ILE A 183 2.05 3.25 5.69
C ILE A 183 2.78 3.72 6.95
N GLY A 184 2.06 3.83 8.07
CA GLY A 184 2.65 4.29 9.33
C GLY A 184 3.69 3.34 9.88
N CYS A 185 3.45 2.03 9.85
CA CYS A 185 4.40 1.02 10.30
C CYS A 185 5.67 0.98 9.41
N GLU A 186 5.53 1.11 8.10
CA GLU A 186 6.68 1.17 7.18
C GLU A 186 7.55 2.41 7.47
N PHE A 187 6.96 3.60 7.56
CA PHE A 187 7.72 4.80 7.89
C PHE A 187 8.34 4.75 9.29
N ALA A 188 7.64 4.15 10.26
CA ALA A 188 8.19 3.99 11.59
C ALA A 188 9.49 3.17 11.57
N CYS A 189 9.52 2.05 10.86
CA CYS A 189 10.72 1.23 10.71
C CYS A 189 11.83 1.96 9.95
N ILE A 190 11.48 2.65 8.84
CA ILE A 190 12.45 3.38 8.01
C ILE A 190 13.14 4.48 8.83
N PHE A 191 12.37 5.37 9.46
CA PHE A 191 12.93 6.50 10.18
C PHE A 191 13.67 6.09 11.45
N ALA A 192 13.18 5.07 12.17
CA ALA A 192 13.93 4.52 13.31
C ALA A 192 15.30 3.96 12.89
N ALA A 193 15.37 3.24 11.78
CA ALA A 193 16.63 2.72 11.25
C ALA A 193 17.57 3.84 10.76
N LEU A 194 17.02 4.96 10.23
CA LEU A 194 17.79 6.14 9.87
C LEU A 194 18.30 6.93 11.11
N GLY A 195 17.76 6.68 12.31
CA GLY A 195 18.23 7.27 13.57
C GLY A 195 17.23 8.21 14.27
N THR A 196 16.03 8.39 13.71
CA THR A 196 14.96 9.16 14.32
C THR A 196 14.36 8.44 15.53
N LYS A 197 14.06 9.15 16.61
CA LYS A 197 13.25 8.64 17.71
C LYS A 197 11.76 8.69 17.31
N VAL A 198 11.18 7.53 17.03
CA VAL A 198 9.84 7.40 16.50
C VAL A 198 8.83 7.03 17.55
N THR A 199 7.67 7.69 17.51
CA THR A 199 6.45 7.33 18.25
C THR A 199 5.31 7.08 17.28
N VAL A 200 4.60 5.96 17.41
CA VAL A 200 3.39 5.63 16.65
C VAL A 200 2.18 5.73 17.57
N VAL A 201 1.13 6.44 17.13
CA VAL A 201 -0.16 6.54 17.82
C VAL A 201 -1.21 5.87 16.95
N GLU A 202 -1.82 4.79 17.45
CA GLU A 202 -2.81 3.99 16.75
C GLU A 202 -4.13 3.98 17.54
N ALA A 203 -5.20 4.33 16.84
CA ALA A 203 -6.55 4.38 17.41
C ALA A 203 -7.11 3.00 17.76
N MET A 204 -6.72 1.97 17.03
CA MET A 204 -7.17 0.60 17.26
C MET A 204 -6.32 -0.11 18.32
N SER A 205 -6.78 -1.27 18.79
CA SER A 205 -6.14 -2.04 19.85
C SER A 205 -4.82 -2.72 19.44
N ARG A 206 -4.46 -2.69 18.15
CA ARG A 206 -3.24 -3.30 17.61
C ARG A 206 -2.71 -2.57 16.40
N LEU A 207 -1.43 -2.72 16.12
CA LEU A 207 -0.84 -2.34 14.83
C LEU A 207 -1.44 -3.18 13.70
N LEU A 208 -1.45 -2.64 12.49
CA LEU A 208 -2.00 -3.29 11.30
C LEU A 208 -3.39 -3.87 11.58
N PRO A 209 -4.39 -3.05 11.95
CA PRO A 209 -5.72 -3.51 12.32
C PRO A 209 -6.56 -3.92 11.10
N LEU A 210 -5.95 -4.67 10.19
CA LEU A 210 -6.55 -5.16 8.95
C LEU A 210 -7.05 -6.58 9.12
N PRO A 211 -8.23 -6.94 8.58
CA PRO A 211 -8.75 -8.31 8.61
C PRO A 211 -7.80 -9.32 7.97
N SER A 212 -7.10 -8.93 6.90
CA SER A 212 -6.11 -9.75 6.18
C SER A 212 -4.80 -9.97 6.93
N VAL A 213 -4.57 -9.31 8.07
CA VAL A 213 -3.36 -9.50 8.89
C VAL A 213 -3.74 -10.23 10.18
N ASP A 214 -3.22 -11.44 10.35
CA ASP A 214 -3.47 -12.21 11.58
C ASP A 214 -2.95 -11.48 12.83
N ALA A 215 -3.63 -11.64 13.96
CA ALA A 215 -3.29 -10.99 15.21
C ALA A 215 -1.93 -11.42 15.77
N SER A 216 -1.46 -12.64 15.48
CA SER A 216 -0.13 -13.12 15.88
C SER A 216 0.97 -12.31 15.22
N ILE A 217 0.81 -12.02 13.92
CA ILE A 217 1.75 -11.22 13.12
C ILE A 217 1.85 -9.79 13.66
N SER A 218 0.70 -9.17 13.97
CA SER A 218 0.65 -7.85 14.58
C SER A 218 1.38 -7.79 15.94
N ARG A 219 1.20 -8.81 16.79
CA ARG A 219 1.91 -8.90 18.08
C ARG A 219 3.42 -9.04 17.91
N LEU A 220 3.84 -9.84 16.93
CA LEU A 220 5.27 -10.00 16.59
C LEU A 220 5.87 -8.69 16.07
N LEU A 221 5.18 -8.00 15.16
CA LEU A 221 5.62 -6.70 14.67
C LEU A 221 5.82 -5.71 15.84
N LEU A 222 4.84 -5.60 16.74
CA LEU A 222 4.95 -4.71 17.91
C LEU A 222 6.19 -5.04 18.76
N ARG A 223 6.49 -6.33 18.96
CA ARG A 223 7.68 -6.76 19.69
C ARG A 223 8.98 -6.33 18.98
N GLU A 224 9.05 -6.52 17.67
CA GLU A 224 10.24 -6.17 16.89
C GLU A 224 10.41 -4.62 16.78
N MET A 225 9.33 -3.86 16.63
CA MET A 225 9.37 -2.40 16.67
C MET A 225 9.86 -1.87 18.03
N LYS A 226 9.45 -2.50 19.14
CA LYS A 226 9.99 -2.15 20.48
C LYS A 226 11.49 -2.42 20.60
N LYS A 227 12.02 -3.49 20.02
CA LYS A 227 13.47 -3.75 19.97
C LYS A 227 14.20 -2.65 19.18
N GLN A 228 13.57 -2.10 18.13
CA GLN A 228 14.07 -0.95 17.38
C GLN A 228 13.86 0.39 18.09
N LYS A 229 13.42 0.37 19.37
CA LYS A 229 13.16 1.54 20.22
C LYS A 229 12.03 2.45 19.68
N ILE A 230 11.13 1.91 18.89
CA ILE A 230 9.92 2.59 18.46
C ILE A 230 8.90 2.52 19.60
N THR A 231 8.41 3.67 20.04
CA THR A 231 7.32 3.77 21.01
C THR A 231 5.97 3.61 20.29
N VAL A 232 5.09 2.78 20.85
CA VAL A 232 3.76 2.54 20.23
C VAL A 232 2.67 2.71 21.29
N PHE A 233 1.71 3.56 20.99
CA PHE A 233 0.46 3.73 21.75
C PHE A 233 -0.69 3.20 20.90
N CYS A 234 -1.25 2.07 21.30
CA CYS A 234 -2.54 1.56 20.78
C CYS A 234 -3.70 2.07 21.65
N ASP A 235 -4.93 1.90 21.19
CA ASP A 235 -6.14 2.41 21.85
C ASP A 235 -6.06 3.93 22.15
N THR A 236 -5.31 4.70 21.34
CA THR A 236 -4.99 6.09 21.58
C THR A 236 -5.21 6.92 20.31
N VAL A 237 -5.81 8.08 20.45
CA VAL A 237 -6.03 9.04 19.35
C VAL A 237 -5.30 10.35 19.61
N VAL A 238 -4.89 11.00 18.52
CA VAL A 238 -4.48 12.41 18.52
C VAL A 238 -5.72 13.28 18.40
N THR A 239 -5.88 14.24 19.28
CA THR A 239 -7.03 15.15 19.31
C THR A 239 -6.70 16.56 18.82
N ALA A 240 -5.44 16.98 18.92
CA ALA A 240 -4.96 18.26 18.44
C ALA A 240 -3.44 18.26 18.26
N CYS A 241 -2.94 19.18 17.45
CA CYS A 241 -1.51 19.45 17.30
C CYS A 241 -1.27 20.97 17.26
N ASP A 242 -0.52 21.49 18.23
CA ASP A 242 -0.05 22.87 18.24
C ASP A 242 1.36 22.96 17.67
N THR A 243 1.51 23.77 16.63
CA THR A 243 2.77 24.00 15.91
C THR A 243 3.34 25.42 16.17
N SER A 244 2.82 26.17 17.12
CA SER A 244 3.25 27.52 17.44
C SER A 244 4.67 27.59 18.04
N ALA A 245 5.07 26.54 18.78
CA ALA A 245 6.42 26.35 19.31
C ALA A 245 7.38 25.73 18.28
N LYS A 246 8.64 25.54 18.66
CA LYS A 246 9.61 24.76 17.87
C LYS A 246 9.20 23.29 17.89
N GLY A 247 8.61 22.78 16.78
CA GLY A 247 8.09 21.42 16.65
C GLY A 247 6.58 21.33 16.86
N CYS A 248 6.10 20.12 17.17
CA CYS A 248 4.71 19.76 17.41
C CYS A 248 4.47 19.45 18.89
N SER A 249 3.44 20.07 19.49
CA SER A 249 2.86 19.66 20.76
C SER A 249 1.55 18.94 20.49
N ILE A 250 1.52 17.63 20.69
CA ILE A 250 0.46 16.72 20.22
C ILE A 250 -0.35 16.26 21.43
N SER A 251 -1.65 16.55 21.42
CA SER A 251 -2.58 16.14 22.47
C SER A 251 -3.11 14.73 22.20
N LEU A 252 -3.11 13.90 23.23
CA LEU A 252 -3.55 12.51 23.17
C LEU A 252 -4.79 12.28 24.04
N SER A 253 -5.65 11.37 23.60
CA SER A 253 -6.71 10.81 24.43
C SER A 253 -6.91 9.32 24.17
N LYS A 254 -7.65 8.65 25.06
CA LYS A 254 -8.10 7.29 24.85
C LYS A 254 -8.98 7.20 23.60
N SER A 255 -8.80 6.17 22.81
CA SER A 255 -9.62 5.94 21.62
C SER A 255 -11.05 5.54 22.00
N ALA A 256 -12.03 6.14 21.33
CA ALA A 256 -13.42 5.70 21.35
C ALA A 256 -13.75 4.63 20.31
N PHE A 257 -12.79 4.27 19.44
CA PHE A 257 -12.98 3.26 18.40
C PHE A 257 -12.79 1.82 18.88
N THR A 258 -12.44 1.63 20.14
CA THR A 258 -12.23 0.30 20.72
C THR A 258 -13.07 0.14 21.99
N ASP A 259 -13.73 -1.03 22.12
CA ASP A 259 -14.45 -1.43 23.34
C ASP A 259 -13.50 -1.93 24.44
N ASN A 260 -12.22 -1.60 24.35
CA ASN A 260 -11.24 -2.08 25.31
C ASN A 260 -11.39 -1.35 26.66
N LEU A 261 -12.27 -1.85 27.50
CA LEU A 261 -12.48 -1.37 28.88
C LEU A 261 -11.21 -1.42 29.75
N ARG A 262 -10.21 -2.20 29.34
CA ARG A 262 -8.89 -2.29 30.00
C ARG A 262 -7.87 -1.30 29.44
N ALA A 263 -8.17 -0.61 28.32
CA ALA A 263 -7.30 0.44 27.82
C ALA A 263 -7.17 1.51 28.88
N LYS A 264 -5.95 1.76 29.33
CA LYS A 264 -5.63 2.83 30.26
C LYS A 264 -5.58 4.14 29.50
N ASP A 265 -5.90 5.23 30.17
CA ASP A 265 -5.57 6.54 29.63
C ASP A 265 -4.08 6.59 29.26
N PRO A 266 -3.71 7.27 28.19
CA PRO A 266 -2.31 7.38 27.82
C PRO A 266 -1.52 7.91 29.02
N LYS A 267 -0.34 7.35 29.26
CA LYS A 267 0.53 7.75 30.39
C LYS A 267 0.92 9.21 30.36
N THR A 268 0.72 9.87 29.23
CA THR A 268 0.93 11.28 29.00
C THR A 268 -0.19 11.82 28.13
N ASP A 269 -0.73 12.96 28.49
CA ASP A 269 -1.77 13.64 27.72
C ASP A 269 -1.20 14.42 26.53
N THR A 270 0.14 14.57 26.48
CA THR A 270 0.83 15.32 25.42
C THR A 270 2.14 14.63 25.02
N LEU A 271 2.47 14.70 23.73
CA LEU A 271 3.75 14.34 23.15
C LEU A 271 4.38 15.57 22.48
N SER A 272 5.72 15.62 22.49
CA SER A 272 6.46 16.61 21.70
C SER A 272 7.31 15.90 20.67
N SER A 273 7.31 16.39 19.43
CA SER A 273 8.19 15.94 18.35
C SER A 273 8.52 17.06 17.38
N ASP A 274 9.60 16.91 16.62
CA ASP A 274 9.94 17.88 15.58
C ASP A 274 8.89 17.91 14.48
N LEU A 275 8.44 16.72 14.08
CA LEU A 275 7.47 16.51 13.01
C LEU A 275 6.38 15.53 13.43
N MET A 276 5.19 15.70 12.86
CA MET A 276 4.08 14.76 12.93
C MET A 276 3.68 14.32 11.52
N ALA A 277 3.65 13.02 11.26
CA ALA A 277 3.17 12.43 10.01
C ALA A 277 1.81 11.77 10.21
N VAL A 278 0.82 12.11 9.39
CA VAL A 278 -0.54 11.58 9.49
C VAL A 278 -0.77 10.52 8.42
N CYS A 279 -1.01 9.28 8.86
CA CYS A 279 -1.12 8.08 8.02
C CYS A 279 -2.40 7.28 8.34
N ILE A 280 -3.55 7.95 8.50
CA ILE A 280 -4.80 7.36 9.01
C ILE A 280 -5.80 6.95 7.93
N GLY A 281 -5.46 7.13 6.66
CA GLY A 281 -6.33 6.76 5.55
C GLY A 281 -6.16 7.63 4.32
N ARG A 282 -7.05 7.39 3.36
CA ARG A 282 -7.02 8.04 2.05
C ARG A 282 -8.43 8.49 1.64
N THR A 283 -8.50 9.55 0.84
CA THR A 283 -9.73 10.15 0.32
C THR A 283 -9.79 9.94 -1.21
N PRO A 284 -10.96 9.58 -1.79
CA PRO A 284 -11.09 9.39 -3.23
C PRO A 284 -10.88 10.68 -4.02
N VAL A 285 -10.30 10.55 -5.22
CA VAL A 285 -10.17 11.66 -6.18
C VAL A 285 -11.34 11.56 -7.18
N SER A 286 -12.54 11.85 -6.70
CA SER A 286 -13.80 11.84 -7.48
C SER A 286 -14.47 13.21 -7.58
N SER A 287 -14.15 14.14 -6.70
CA SER A 287 -14.58 15.53 -6.84
C SER A 287 -14.08 16.13 -8.15
N ASP A 288 -14.85 17.01 -8.75
CA ASP A 288 -14.53 17.73 -10.00
C ASP A 288 -14.39 16.85 -11.26
N LEU A 289 -14.64 15.54 -11.16
CA LEU A 289 -14.64 14.64 -12.32
C LEU A 289 -15.88 14.83 -13.22
N GLY A 290 -16.94 15.49 -12.74
CA GLY A 290 -18.17 15.67 -13.50
C GLY A 290 -19.03 14.41 -13.59
N LEU A 291 -18.96 13.53 -12.59
CA LEU A 291 -19.70 12.24 -12.54
C LEU A 291 -21.21 12.45 -12.62
N GLU A 292 -21.68 13.55 -12.05
CA GLU A 292 -23.08 13.98 -12.06
C GLU A 292 -23.63 14.20 -13.50
N THR A 293 -22.76 14.59 -14.43
CA THR A 293 -23.17 14.88 -15.84
C THR A 293 -23.58 13.63 -16.61
N ILE A 294 -23.19 12.45 -16.11
CA ILE A 294 -23.56 11.16 -16.69
C ILE A 294 -24.46 10.34 -15.76
N GLY A 295 -24.88 10.89 -14.61
CA GLY A 295 -25.70 10.22 -13.61
C GLY A 295 -24.96 9.10 -12.85
N LEU A 296 -23.63 9.20 -12.70
CA LEU A 296 -22.85 8.24 -11.91
C LEU A 296 -22.89 8.63 -10.43
N GLU A 297 -23.53 7.79 -9.64
CA GLU A 297 -23.62 7.96 -8.19
C GLU A 297 -22.36 7.42 -7.48
N THR A 298 -22.00 8.09 -6.41
CA THR A 298 -20.88 7.70 -5.53
C THR A 298 -21.38 7.33 -4.14
N SER A 299 -20.59 6.59 -3.38
CA SER A 299 -20.89 6.22 -1.99
C SER A 299 -19.94 6.91 -1.01
N GLY A 300 -20.43 7.19 0.21
CA GLY A 300 -19.63 7.81 1.26
C GLY A 300 -18.94 9.11 0.80
N PRO A 301 -17.63 9.27 1.00
CA PRO A 301 -16.90 10.48 0.64
C PRO A 301 -16.62 10.61 -0.88
N GLY A 302 -17.22 9.79 -1.73
CA GLY A 302 -17.03 9.84 -3.18
C GLY A 302 -16.43 8.57 -3.80
N TRP A 303 -16.56 7.40 -3.15
CA TRP A 303 -16.15 6.12 -3.74
C TRP A 303 -17.07 5.72 -4.88
N ILE A 304 -16.51 5.14 -5.95
CA ILE A 304 -17.28 4.68 -7.11
C ILE A 304 -17.59 3.19 -6.96
N PRO A 305 -18.87 2.80 -6.80
CA PRO A 305 -19.24 1.40 -6.73
C PRO A 305 -19.17 0.74 -8.12
N VAL A 306 -18.67 -0.51 -8.14
CA VAL A 306 -18.61 -1.35 -9.34
C VAL A 306 -19.00 -2.79 -9.03
N ASN A 307 -19.45 -3.51 -10.07
CA ASN A 307 -19.60 -4.97 -10.01
C ASN A 307 -18.25 -5.69 -10.21
N ASP A 308 -18.22 -7.02 -10.21
CA ASP A 308 -16.97 -7.79 -10.38
C ASP A 308 -16.42 -7.75 -11.83
N ARG A 309 -17.16 -7.15 -12.76
CA ARG A 309 -16.68 -6.86 -14.12
C ARG A 309 -16.04 -5.48 -14.25
N MET A 310 -15.90 -4.76 -13.14
CA MET A 310 -15.46 -3.36 -13.04
C MET A 310 -16.40 -2.36 -13.70
N GLU A 311 -17.64 -2.73 -13.97
CA GLU A 311 -18.67 -1.87 -14.54
C GLU A 311 -19.33 -1.04 -13.43
N THR A 312 -19.50 0.25 -13.68
CA THR A 312 -20.29 1.15 -12.82
C THR A 312 -21.78 1.01 -13.12
N GLY A 313 -22.63 1.74 -12.40
CA GLY A 313 -24.08 1.83 -12.72
C GLY A 313 -24.39 2.55 -14.04
N VAL A 314 -23.38 3.10 -14.72
CA VAL A 314 -23.55 3.81 -16.00
C VAL A 314 -22.97 2.98 -17.14
N GLU A 315 -23.79 2.77 -18.17
CA GLU A 315 -23.39 1.98 -19.33
C GLU A 315 -22.12 2.55 -19.98
N ASN A 316 -21.18 1.66 -20.37
CA ASN A 316 -19.91 2.00 -21.01
C ASN A 316 -18.90 2.74 -20.09
N VAL A 317 -19.16 2.81 -18.78
CA VAL A 317 -18.29 3.44 -17.79
C VAL A 317 -17.79 2.41 -16.78
N TYR A 318 -16.49 2.33 -16.62
CA TYR A 318 -15.77 1.44 -15.71
C TYR A 318 -15.00 2.26 -14.68
N ALA A 319 -14.75 1.68 -13.49
CA ALA A 319 -13.84 2.28 -12.50
C ALA A 319 -12.94 1.22 -11.89
N ILE A 320 -11.69 1.60 -11.56
CA ILE A 320 -10.64 0.68 -11.08
C ILE A 320 -9.70 1.36 -10.08
N GLY A 321 -9.06 0.54 -9.27
CA GLY A 321 -8.06 0.97 -8.30
C GLY A 321 -8.64 1.64 -7.07
N ASP A 322 -7.84 2.43 -6.40
CA ASP A 322 -8.17 2.99 -5.09
C ASP A 322 -9.44 3.85 -5.05
N ILE A 323 -9.91 4.35 -6.20
CA ILE A 323 -11.18 5.11 -6.29
C ILE A 323 -12.41 4.29 -5.90
N LEU A 324 -12.31 2.95 -5.92
CA LEU A 324 -13.37 2.03 -5.52
C LEU A 324 -13.56 2.00 -3.99
N GLY A 325 -12.53 2.41 -3.22
CA GLY A 325 -12.57 2.54 -1.77
C GLY A 325 -12.42 1.23 -1.00
N PRO A 326 -12.70 1.27 0.31
CA PRO A 326 -12.40 0.17 1.24
C PRO A 326 -13.32 -1.06 1.08
N SER A 327 -14.36 -0.99 0.26
CA SER A 327 -15.13 -2.17 -0.15
C SER A 327 -14.36 -3.11 -1.07
N ARG A 328 -13.23 -2.64 -1.62
CA ARG A 328 -12.27 -3.38 -2.45
C ARG A 328 -10.87 -3.25 -1.86
N VAL A 329 -9.90 -3.97 -2.41
CA VAL A 329 -8.54 -4.00 -1.90
C VAL A 329 -7.70 -2.92 -2.59
N MET A 330 -7.31 -1.87 -1.88
CA MET A 330 -6.53 -0.74 -2.40
C MET A 330 -5.03 -1.07 -2.48
N LEU A 331 -4.64 -1.88 -3.47
CA LEU A 331 -3.24 -2.27 -3.73
C LEU A 331 -2.92 -2.10 -5.22
N ALA A 332 -1.67 -1.73 -5.52
CA ALA A 332 -1.24 -1.44 -6.89
C ALA A 332 -1.41 -2.64 -7.86
N HIS A 333 -1.07 -3.86 -7.42
CA HIS A 333 -1.23 -5.07 -8.21
C HIS A 333 -2.72 -5.45 -8.39
N VAL A 334 -3.57 -5.17 -7.41
CA VAL A 334 -5.04 -5.32 -7.54
C VAL A 334 -5.56 -4.34 -8.59
N ALA A 335 -5.22 -3.06 -8.49
CA ALA A 335 -5.61 -2.06 -9.48
C ALA A 335 -5.17 -2.45 -10.89
N SER A 336 -3.98 -3.04 -11.06
CA SER A 336 -3.49 -3.54 -12.35
C SER A 336 -4.37 -4.68 -12.89
N HIS A 337 -4.76 -5.64 -12.06
CA HIS A 337 -5.66 -6.72 -12.45
C HIS A 337 -7.08 -6.22 -12.77
N GLU A 338 -7.62 -5.31 -11.96
CA GLU A 338 -8.88 -4.61 -12.26
C GLU A 338 -8.80 -3.89 -13.61
N GLY A 339 -7.64 -3.28 -13.92
CA GLY A 339 -7.36 -2.66 -15.22
C GLY A 339 -7.43 -3.63 -16.39
N LEU A 340 -6.91 -4.85 -16.24
CA LEU A 340 -7.00 -5.91 -17.25
C LEU A 340 -8.46 -6.34 -17.47
N VAL A 341 -9.23 -6.51 -16.39
CA VAL A 341 -10.66 -6.88 -16.43
C VAL A 341 -11.50 -5.78 -17.08
N ALA A 342 -11.36 -4.53 -16.61
CA ALA A 342 -12.10 -3.40 -17.16
C ALA A 342 -11.83 -3.19 -18.66
N ALA A 343 -10.54 -3.20 -19.07
CA ALA A 343 -10.16 -3.04 -20.47
C ALA A 343 -10.65 -4.22 -21.33
N GLY A 344 -10.58 -5.46 -20.83
CA GLY A 344 -11.13 -6.62 -21.50
C GLY A 344 -12.64 -6.48 -21.75
N ASN A 345 -13.40 -6.12 -20.72
CA ASN A 345 -14.86 -5.96 -20.80
C ASN A 345 -15.25 -4.77 -21.67
N ALA A 346 -14.52 -3.66 -21.61
CA ALA A 346 -14.72 -2.54 -22.53
C ALA A 346 -14.58 -2.95 -24.01
N MET A 347 -13.72 -3.94 -24.28
CA MET A 347 -13.52 -4.51 -25.62
C MET A 347 -14.44 -5.68 -25.95
N GLY A 348 -15.35 -6.07 -25.05
CA GLY A 348 -16.37 -7.09 -25.27
C GLY A 348 -15.99 -8.48 -24.77
N GLN A 349 -14.97 -8.61 -23.93
CA GLN A 349 -14.68 -9.85 -23.21
C GLN A 349 -15.64 -10.03 -22.04
N ASP A 350 -15.70 -11.25 -21.50
CA ASP A 350 -16.48 -11.59 -20.30
C ASP A 350 -15.53 -12.02 -19.16
N ALA A 351 -14.87 -11.01 -18.57
CA ALA A 351 -13.92 -11.21 -17.50
C ALA A 351 -14.47 -10.71 -16.15
N THR A 352 -14.17 -11.43 -15.09
CA THR A 352 -14.52 -11.06 -13.70
C THR A 352 -13.27 -10.99 -12.83
N MET A 353 -13.28 -10.07 -11.88
CA MET A 353 -12.24 -9.94 -10.86
C MET A 353 -12.50 -10.92 -9.71
N SER A 354 -11.46 -11.65 -9.31
CA SER A 354 -11.46 -12.45 -8.08
C SER A 354 -10.55 -11.79 -7.04
N TYR A 355 -11.02 -11.73 -5.80
CA TYR A 355 -10.27 -11.21 -4.66
C TYR A 355 -9.91 -12.30 -3.63
N ASN A 356 -10.09 -13.58 -3.98
CA ASN A 356 -9.92 -14.71 -3.04
C ASN A 356 -8.47 -14.90 -2.59
N ALA A 357 -7.51 -14.62 -3.47
CA ALA A 357 -6.08 -14.82 -3.21
C ALA A 357 -5.28 -13.57 -3.54
N VAL A 358 -5.56 -12.46 -2.84
CA VAL A 358 -4.81 -11.23 -2.99
C VAL A 358 -3.66 -11.20 -1.98
N PRO A 359 -2.39 -11.21 -2.43
CA PRO A 359 -1.27 -11.09 -1.50
C PRO A 359 -1.14 -9.67 -0.94
N GLY A 360 -0.97 -9.57 0.36
CA GLY A 360 -0.55 -8.35 1.05
C GLY A 360 0.96 -8.40 1.29
N ALA A 361 1.67 -7.35 0.92
CA ALA A 361 3.10 -7.18 1.17
C ALA A 361 3.33 -5.90 1.96
N ILE A 362 3.85 -6.02 3.19
CA ILE A 362 4.10 -4.90 4.10
C ILE A 362 5.60 -4.87 4.40
N PHE A 363 6.23 -3.78 4.05
CA PHE A 363 7.68 -3.65 4.05
C PHE A 363 8.22 -3.03 5.35
N THR A 364 7.73 -3.56 6.47
CA THR A 364 8.31 -3.32 7.81
C THR A 364 9.66 -4.04 7.96
N MET A 365 10.31 -3.89 9.09
CA MET A 365 11.50 -4.65 9.48
C MET A 365 11.22 -5.38 10.80
N PRO A 366 10.95 -6.72 10.74
CA PRO A 366 10.93 -7.62 9.57
C PRO A 366 9.72 -7.38 8.65
N GLU A 367 9.80 -7.89 7.41
CA GLU A 367 8.73 -7.83 6.41
C GLU A 367 7.53 -8.70 6.80
N ILE A 368 6.36 -8.36 6.24
CA ILE A 368 5.15 -9.15 6.41
C ILE A 368 4.56 -9.49 5.04
N GLY A 369 4.23 -10.77 4.85
CA GLY A 369 3.47 -11.28 3.72
C GLY A 369 2.18 -11.93 4.20
N THR A 370 1.04 -11.64 3.56
CA THR A 370 -0.25 -12.25 3.90
C THR A 370 -1.02 -12.61 2.65
N VAL A 371 -1.79 -13.70 2.69
CA VAL A 371 -2.75 -14.04 1.66
C VAL A 371 -3.90 -14.83 2.25
N GLY A 372 -5.10 -14.69 1.71
CA GLY A 372 -6.29 -15.38 2.16
C GLY A 372 -6.83 -14.85 3.49
N VAL A 373 -7.52 -15.69 4.24
CA VAL A 373 -8.22 -15.32 5.48
C VAL A 373 -7.33 -15.50 6.71
N SER A 374 -7.45 -14.60 7.68
CA SER A 374 -6.90 -14.82 9.03
C SER A 374 -7.75 -15.83 9.80
N GLU A 375 -7.18 -16.43 10.85
CA GLU A 375 -7.94 -17.33 11.74
C GLU A 375 -9.20 -16.67 12.26
N ALA A 376 -9.11 -15.41 12.68
CA ALA A 376 -10.25 -14.66 13.21
C ALA A 376 -11.36 -14.46 12.15
N GLU A 377 -11.01 -14.13 10.92
CA GLU A 377 -11.99 -13.99 9.83
C GLU A 377 -12.59 -15.32 9.41
N ALA A 378 -11.81 -16.41 9.39
CA ALA A 378 -12.31 -17.75 9.12
C ALA A 378 -13.36 -18.17 10.14
N LEU A 379 -13.06 -18.01 11.44
CA LEU A 379 -13.99 -18.33 12.54
C LEU A 379 -15.24 -17.45 12.50
N LYS A 380 -15.09 -16.15 12.22
CA LYS A 380 -16.22 -15.22 12.07
C LYS A 380 -17.14 -15.59 10.91
N SER A 381 -16.57 -16.16 9.84
CA SER A 381 -17.32 -16.67 8.68
C SER A 381 -17.91 -18.06 8.90
N GLY A 382 -17.78 -18.64 10.09
CA GLY A 382 -18.31 -19.96 10.44
C GLY A 382 -17.52 -21.14 9.86
N LEU A 383 -16.29 -20.90 9.35
CA LEU A 383 -15.45 -21.97 8.83
C LEU A 383 -14.79 -22.76 9.96
N ALA A 384 -14.81 -24.08 9.86
CA ALA A 384 -14.05 -24.96 10.74
C ALA A 384 -12.59 -24.99 10.25
N VAL A 385 -11.66 -24.47 11.06
CA VAL A 385 -10.26 -24.34 10.68
C VAL A 385 -9.32 -24.92 11.74
N ASP A 386 -8.19 -25.43 11.27
CA ASP A 386 -7.02 -25.71 12.07
C ASP A 386 -5.89 -24.73 11.70
N THR A 387 -4.98 -24.46 12.63
CA THR A 387 -3.86 -23.55 12.40
C THR A 387 -2.54 -24.17 12.86
N ALA A 388 -1.47 -23.85 12.15
CA ALA A 388 -0.12 -24.20 12.55
C ALA A 388 0.80 -22.97 12.41
N SER A 389 1.82 -22.89 13.28
CA SER A 389 2.82 -21.83 13.23
C SER A 389 4.22 -22.39 13.37
N VAL A 390 5.16 -21.85 12.59
CA VAL A 390 6.58 -22.20 12.63
C VAL A 390 7.41 -20.92 12.72
N ASN A 391 8.41 -20.90 13.60
CA ASN A 391 9.32 -19.75 13.74
C ASN A 391 10.46 -19.82 12.72
N PHE A 392 10.86 -18.67 12.17
CA PHE A 392 11.98 -18.56 11.23
C PHE A 392 13.32 -19.06 11.82
N ARG A 393 13.48 -19.03 13.15
CA ARG A 393 14.69 -19.53 13.84
C ARG A 393 14.96 -21.02 13.65
N VAL A 394 14.04 -21.82 13.11
CA VAL A 394 14.31 -23.23 12.81
C VAL A 394 15.09 -23.40 11.50
N LEU A 395 15.15 -22.36 10.67
CA LEU A 395 15.78 -22.38 9.36
C LEU A 395 17.28 -22.11 9.46
N GLY A 396 18.10 -23.00 8.93
CA GLY A 396 19.55 -22.78 8.83
C GLY A 396 19.92 -21.52 8.07
N LYS A 397 19.16 -21.18 7.01
CA LYS A 397 19.36 -19.96 6.24
C LYS A 397 19.12 -18.69 7.07
N ALA A 398 18.10 -18.68 7.95
CA ALA A 398 17.82 -17.55 8.82
C ALA A 398 19.00 -17.24 9.78
N HIS A 399 19.64 -18.28 10.32
CA HIS A 399 20.85 -18.11 11.12
C HIS A 399 22.05 -17.62 10.28
N ALA A 400 22.22 -18.16 9.07
CA ALA A 400 23.34 -17.77 8.20
C ALA A 400 23.30 -16.28 7.80
N ILE A 401 22.11 -15.65 7.74
CA ILE A 401 21.94 -14.23 7.40
C ILE A 401 21.61 -13.33 8.59
N ASP A 402 21.63 -13.87 9.83
CA ASP A 402 21.26 -13.18 11.09
C ASP A 402 19.83 -12.58 11.08
N GLU A 403 18.87 -13.28 10.45
CA GLU A 403 17.48 -12.84 10.31
C GLU A 403 16.52 -13.91 10.87
N ILE A 404 16.71 -14.26 12.17
CA ILE A 404 15.96 -15.32 12.85
C ILE A 404 14.60 -14.89 13.40
N ALA A 405 14.33 -13.57 13.35
CA ALA A 405 13.06 -13.03 13.85
C ALA A 405 11.95 -13.28 12.85
N GLY A 406 10.93 -14.00 13.26
CA GLY A 406 9.75 -14.21 12.40
C GLY A 406 8.97 -15.46 12.73
N GLU A 407 7.81 -15.55 12.08
CA GLU A 407 6.85 -16.65 12.17
C GLU A 407 6.10 -16.80 10.84
N ALA A 408 5.86 -18.03 10.44
CA ALA A 408 4.87 -18.38 9.43
C ALA A 408 3.67 -18.99 10.14
N LYS A 409 2.46 -18.53 9.82
CA LYS A 409 1.18 -19.11 10.28
C LYS A 409 0.35 -19.50 9.08
N MET A 410 -0.15 -20.73 9.09
CA MET A 410 -1.06 -21.27 8.07
C MET A 410 -2.43 -21.51 8.70
N VAL A 411 -3.49 -21.18 7.96
CA VAL A 411 -4.89 -21.44 8.29
C VAL A 411 -5.42 -22.42 7.25
N VAL A 412 -5.91 -23.59 7.70
CA VAL A 412 -6.39 -24.66 6.82
C VAL A 412 -7.83 -25.03 7.15
N GLU A 413 -8.60 -25.39 6.13
CA GLU A 413 -9.93 -25.96 6.28
C GLU A 413 -9.82 -27.35 6.90
N LYS A 414 -10.53 -27.57 8.01
CA LYS A 414 -10.35 -28.77 8.84
C LYS A 414 -10.67 -30.07 8.13
N ASP A 415 -11.74 -30.08 7.34
CA ASP A 415 -12.22 -31.33 6.70
C ASP A 415 -11.43 -31.71 5.45
N THR A 416 -10.89 -30.72 4.73
CA THR A 416 -10.22 -30.93 3.42
C THR A 416 -8.71 -30.76 3.49
N GLY A 417 -8.19 -30.08 4.52
CA GLY A 417 -6.78 -29.68 4.61
C GLY A 417 -6.39 -28.56 3.63
N ARG A 418 -7.36 -27.96 2.93
CA ARG A 418 -7.12 -26.88 1.97
C ARG A 418 -6.59 -25.64 2.66
N ILE A 419 -5.56 -25.02 2.11
CA ILE A 419 -4.98 -23.77 2.63
C ILE A 419 -5.94 -22.63 2.34
N LEU A 420 -6.42 -21.98 3.40
CA LEU A 420 -7.32 -20.83 3.33
C LEU A 420 -6.60 -19.50 3.53
N GLY A 421 -5.46 -19.53 4.21
CA GLY A 421 -4.65 -18.33 4.43
C GLY A 421 -3.26 -18.65 4.95
N VAL A 422 -2.31 -17.78 4.60
CA VAL A 422 -0.93 -17.83 5.08
C VAL A 422 -0.50 -16.43 5.49
N HIS A 423 0.12 -16.33 6.66
CA HIS A 423 0.58 -15.07 7.24
C HIS A 423 2.02 -15.22 7.70
N LEU A 424 2.91 -14.45 7.10
CA LEU A 424 4.34 -14.46 7.34
C LEU A 424 4.78 -13.15 7.97
N ILE A 425 5.67 -13.21 8.94
CA ILE A 425 6.50 -12.08 9.36
C ILE A 425 7.94 -12.59 9.45
N GLY A 426 8.87 -11.96 8.75
CA GLY A 426 10.27 -12.39 8.71
C GLY A 426 11.00 -11.87 7.48
N ALA A 427 12.28 -12.24 7.36
CA ALA A 427 13.06 -11.88 6.20
C ALA A 427 12.47 -12.51 4.91
N HIS A 428 12.39 -11.70 3.86
CA HIS A 428 11.84 -12.10 2.55
C HIS A 428 10.35 -12.51 2.56
N ALA A 429 9.59 -12.21 3.61
CA ALA A 429 8.18 -12.57 3.70
C ALA A 429 7.36 -12.05 2.52
N THR A 430 7.72 -10.89 1.98
CA THR A 430 7.04 -10.27 0.84
C THR A 430 7.29 -11.00 -0.48
N ASP A 431 8.38 -11.73 -0.61
CA ASP A 431 8.68 -12.59 -1.77
C ASP A 431 8.12 -14.01 -1.56
N LEU A 432 8.27 -14.56 -0.35
CA LEU A 432 7.80 -15.90 0.01
C LEU A 432 6.30 -16.08 -0.13
N ILE A 433 5.52 -15.02 0.11
CA ILE A 433 4.05 -15.07 0.02
C ILE A 433 3.53 -15.43 -1.38
N ALA A 434 4.35 -15.34 -2.42
CA ALA A 434 3.94 -15.65 -3.78
C ALA A 434 3.55 -17.13 -3.96
N GLU A 435 4.28 -18.06 -3.35
CA GLU A 435 3.96 -19.48 -3.33
C GLU A 435 2.63 -19.75 -2.62
N ALA A 436 2.46 -19.18 -1.42
CA ALA A 436 1.21 -19.28 -0.68
C ALA A 436 0.03 -18.69 -1.45
N THR A 437 0.24 -17.59 -2.20
CA THR A 437 -0.81 -17.00 -3.04
C THR A 437 -1.27 -17.98 -4.12
N LEU A 438 -0.34 -18.65 -4.78
CA LEU A 438 -0.67 -19.68 -5.77
C LEU A 438 -1.40 -20.87 -5.12
N ALA A 439 -0.97 -21.28 -3.92
CA ALA A 439 -1.59 -22.37 -3.18
C ALA A 439 -3.04 -22.05 -2.80
N VAL A 440 -3.30 -20.87 -2.27
CA VAL A 440 -4.67 -20.42 -1.93
C VAL A 440 -5.53 -20.31 -3.19
N GLU A 441 -5.03 -19.70 -4.26
CA GLU A 441 -5.76 -19.54 -5.52
C GLU A 441 -6.15 -20.87 -6.15
N LYS A 442 -5.30 -21.89 -6.02
CA LYS A 442 -5.52 -23.22 -6.61
C LYS A 442 -6.16 -24.22 -5.66
N GLY A 443 -6.44 -23.85 -4.41
CA GLY A 443 -7.02 -24.74 -3.41
C GLY A 443 -6.09 -25.88 -3.01
N VAL A 444 -4.77 -25.65 -3.01
CA VAL A 444 -3.75 -26.62 -2.60
C VAL A 444 -3.93 -26.96 -1.12
N THR A 445 -3.68 -28.21 -0.74
CA THR A 445 -3.75 -28.64 0.65
C THR A 445 -2.42 -28.42 1.38
N ALA A 446 -2.47 -28.34 2.71
CA ALA A 446 -1.25 -28.29 3.54
C ALA A 446 -0.36 -29.52 3.32
N GLN A 447 -0.96 -30.67 3.04
CA GLN A 447 -0.22 -31.90 2.72
C GLN A 447 0.53 -31.80 1.39
N ASP A 448 -0.09 -31.22 0.35
CA ASP A 448 0.58 -31.00 -0.94
C ASP A 448 1.77 -30.04 -0.78
N MET A 449 1.60 -28.97 0.02
CA MET A 449 2.68 -28.03 0.35
C MET A 449 3.82 -28.72 1.08
N ALA A 450 3.52 -29.53 2.09
CA ALA A 450 4.53 -30.28 2.86
C ALA A 450 5.28 -31.34 2.03
N HIS A 451 4.67 -31.87 0.97
CA HIS A 451 5.30 -32.80 0.05
C HIS A 451 6.10 -32.11 -1.07
N THR A 452 5.95 -30.80 -1.21
CA THR A 452 6.72 -30.02 -2.19
C THR A 452 8.16 -29.88 -1.72
N ILE A 453 9.12 -30.26 -2.59
CA ILE A 453 10.55 -30.18 -2.26
C ILE A 453 11.00 -28.71 -2.36
N HIS A 454 11.38 -28.12 -1.24
CA HIS A 454 11.99 -26.80 -1.19
C HIS A 454 13.52 -26.91 -1.21
N ALA A 455 14.17 -25.97 -1.87
CA ALA A 455 15.63 -25.95 -1.96
C ALA A 455 16.27 -25.68 -0.60
N HIS A 456 17.33 -26.42 -0.26
CA HIS A 456 18.09 -26.25 0.99
C HIS A 456 19.47 -25.64 0.71
N PRO A 457 19.96 -24.66 1.52
CA PRO A 457 19.23 -23.92 2.56
C PRO A 457 18.57 -22.64 1.99
N THR A 458 17.30 -22.48 2.21
CA THR A 458 16.54 -21.28 1.77
C THR A 458 15.54 -20.84 2.84
N MET A 459 15.02 -19.61 2.68
CA MET A 459 13.91 -19.13 3.51
C MET A 459 12.57 -19.78 3.13
N ALA A 460 12.46 -20.35 1.91
CA ALA A 460 11.24 -21.00 1.43
C ALA A 460 10.91 -22.31 2.19
N GLU A 461 11.88 -22.91 2.87
CA GLU A 461 11.66 -24.07 3.74
C GLU A 461 10.72 -23.82 4.92
N ILE A 462 10.28 -22.54 5.12
CA ILE A 462 9.30 -22.17 6.14
C ILE A 462 7.88 -22.60 5.74
N MET A 463 7.62 -22.82 4.45
CA MET A 463 6.31 -23.21 3.92
C MET A 463 6.03 -24.68 4.17
#